data_9fbfe171ef4a5c58de4e6df97131fcdf
#
_entry.id   9fbfe171ef4a5c58de4e6df97131fcdf
#
_cell.length_a   1.000
_cell.length_b   1.000
_cell.length_c   1.000
_cell.angle_alpha   90.00
_cell.angle_beta   90.00
_cell.angle_gamma   90.00
#
_symmetry.space_group_name_H-M   'P 1'
#
loop_
_entity.id
_entity.type
_entity.pdbx_description
1 polymer ?
#
loop_
_entity_poly.entity_id
_entity_poly.type
_entity_poly.pdbx_seq_one_letter_code
_entity_poly.pdbx_strand_id
1 'polypeptide(L)'
;MESFIKILKNNGYEIEEIADNFIMIKTKEMLSNGDLIDPYLLKRKDEFFLVDEDSLLELDIRGTLEKEEERMNRIAQKYSVTYDHQKIEFYKKTSEETLIDDLKNIVNASLEAERGN
;
A
#
# COMPACT_ATOMS: atom_id res chain seq x y z
N MET A 1 6.90 -15.21 7.24
CA MET A 1 7.22 -14.37 6.07
C MET A 1 7.54 -15.19 4.81
N GLU A 2 8.16 -16.34 4.93
CA GLU A 2 8.51 -17.16 3.75
C GLU A 2 7.33 -17.52 2.87
N SER A 3 6.19 -17.88 3.45
CA SER A 3 5.01 -18.24 2.67
C SER A 3 4.43 -17.04 1.92
N PHE A 4 4.46 -15.86 2.52
CA PHE A 4 4.05 -14.62 1.84
C PHE A 4 4.97 -14.33 0.65
N ILE A 5 6.28 -14.46 0.83
CA ILE A 5 7.26 -14.23 -0.23
C ILE A 5 7.00 -15.20 -1.40
N LYS A 6 6.75 -16.46 -1.09
CA LYS A 6 6.47 -17.47 -2.10
C LYS A 6 5.22 -17.13 -2.90
N ILE A 7 4.15 -16.72 -2.24
CA ILE A 7 2.91 -16.33 -2.90
C ILE A 7 3.15 -15.14 -3.84
N LEU A 8 3.88 -14.12 -3.37
CA LEU A 8 4.19 -12.95 -4.16
C LEU A 8 4.99 -13.31 -5.41
N LYS A 9 6.05 -14.11 -5.25
CA LYS A 9 6.88 -14.53 -6.38
C LYS A 9 6.10 -15.37 -7.37
N ASN A 10 5.24 -16.26 -6.89
CA ASN A 10 4.40 -17.10 -7.76
C ASN A 10 3.41 -16.28 -8.57
N ASN A 11 3.08 -15.07 -8.12
CA ASN A 11 2.20 -14.15 -8.82
C ASN A 11 2.94 -13.09 -9.63
N GLY A 12 4.25 -13.25 -9.80
CA GLY A 12 5.04 -12.39 -10.68
C GLY A 12 5.60 -11.14 -10.02
N TYR A 13 5.47 -10.99 -8.71
CA TYR A 13 6.01 -9.83 -8.01
C TYR A 13 7.46 -10.04 -7.62
N GLU A 14 8.25 -8.98 -7.75
CA GLU A 14 9.58 -8.93 -7.19
C GLU A 14 9.49 -8.34 -5.79
N ILE A 15 10.42 -8.71 -4.91
CA ILE A 15 10.44 -8.21 -3.55
C ILE A 15 11.84 -7.77 -3.16
N GLU A 16 11.93 -6.89 -2.17
CA GLU A 16 13.17 -6.52 -1.54
C GLU A 16 13.04 -6.72 -0.03
N GLU A 17 13.91 -7.53 0.55
CA GLU A 17 13.92 -7.73 2.00
C GLU A 17 14.61 -6.54 2.67
N ILE A 18 13.85 -5.85 3.56
CA ILE A 18 14.35 -4.69 4.28
C ILE A 18 14.92 -5.12 5.63
N ALA A 19 14.18 -5.96 6.34
CA ALA A 19 14.54 -6.48 7.66
C ALA A 19 13.72 -7.74 7.92
N ASP A 20 13.90 -8.35 9.09
CA ASP A 20 13.09 -9.50 9.48
C ASP A 20 11.61 -9.12 9.48
N ASN A 21 10.78 -9.92 8.81
CA ASN A 21 9.34 -9.69 8.70
C ASN A 21 8.98 -8.29 8.16
N PHE A 22 9.81 -7.78 7.25
CA PHE A 22 9.62 -6.47 6.63
C PHE A 22 10.17 -6.51 5.21
N ILE A 23 9.27 -6.54 4.21
CA ILE A 23 9.67 -6.56 2.80
C ILE A 23 8.97 -5.43 2.04
N MET A 24 9.60 -5.01 0.95
CA MET A 24 8.98 -4.10 -0.02
C MET A 24 8.56 -4.91 -1.23
N ILE A 25 7.34 -4.67 -1.72
CA ILE A 25 6.78 -5.38 -2.87
C ILE A 25 6.85 -4.46 -4.08
N LYS A 26 7.55 -4.89 -5.12
CA LYS A 26 7.68 -4.11 -6.35
C LYS A 26 6.53 -4.44 -7.30
N THR A 27 5.58 -3.54 -7.40
CA THR A 27 4.36 -3.79 -8.20
C THR A 27 4.49 -3.39 -9.66
N LYS A 28 5.47 -2.54 -9.99
CA LYS A 28 5.65 -1.93 -11.32
C LYS A 28 4.54 -0.95 -11.69
N GLU A 29 3.60 -0.69 -10.78
CA GLU A 29 2.62 0.37 -10.94
C GLU A 29 3.23 1.70 -10.55
N MET A 30 2.85 2.77 -11.23
CA MET A 30 3.44 4.07 -10.94
C MET A 30 2.42 5.19 -11.00
N LEU A 31 2.73 6.27 -10.28
CA LEU A 31 2.00 7.51 -10.33
C LEU A 31 2.35 8.26 -11.62
N SER A 32 1.59 9.30 -11.94
CA SER A 32 1.80 10.09 -13.16
C SER A 32 3.16 10.77 -13.22
N ASN A 33 3.76 11.04 -12.05
CA ASN A 33 5.09 11.65 -11.97
C ASN A 33 6.23 10.63 -12.12
N GLY A 34 5.92 9.35 -12.30
CA GLY A 34 6.90 8.28 -12.45
C GLY A 34 7.31 7.60 -11.17
N ASP A 35 6.81 8.03 -10.01
CA ASP A 35 7.09 7.36 -8.74
C ASP A 35 6.38 6.02 -8.68
N LEU A 36 7.10 4.99 -8.24
CA LEU A 36 6.55 3.65 -8.14
C LEU A 36 5.68 3.50 -6.89
N ILE A 37 4.63 2.68 -7.01
CA ILE A 37 3.81 2.29 -5.87
C ILE A 37 4.33 0.94 -5.39
N ASP A 38 5.21 0.98 -4.39
CA ASP A 38 5.87 -0.20 -3.84
C ASP A 38 5.49 -0.37 -2.37
N PRO A 39 4.33 -1.01 -2.09
CA PRO A 39 3.89 -1.19 -0.71
C PRO A 39 4.82 -2.09 0.08
N TYR A 40 4.77 -1.93 1.40
CA TYR A 40 5.49 -2.79 2.33
C TYR A 40 4.56 -3.87 2.87
N LEU A 41 5.11 -5.05 3.11
CA LEU A 41 4.47 -6.08 3.90
C LEU A 41 5.28 -6.23 5.16
N LEU A 42 4.67 -6.04 6.31
CA LEU A 42 5.38 -6.05 7.57
C LEU A 42 4.53 -6.67 8.69
N LYS A 43 5.21 -7.13 9.72
CA LYS A 43 4.58 -7.70 10.90
C LYS A 43 4.52 -6.64 12.00
N ARG A 44 3.32 -6.39 12.53
CA ARG A 44 3.10 -5.55 13.71
C ARG A 44 2.41 -6.41 14.76
N LYS A 45 3.05 -6.58 15.92
CA LYS A 45 2.64 -7.55 16.94
C LYS A 45 2.66 -8.94 16.31
N ASP A 46 1.55 -9.66 16.27
CA ASP A 46 1.48 -10.98 15.66
C ASP A 46 0.71 -11.00 14.35
N GLU A 47 0.50 -9.83 13.75
CA GLU A 47 -0.30 -9.70 12.54
C GLU A 47 0.50 -9.08 11.40
N PHE A 48 0.14 -9.44 10.17
CA PHE A 48 0.78 -8.89 8.97
C PHE A 48 -0.09 -7.82 8.33
N PHE A 49 0.57 -6.75 7.87
CA PHE A 49 -0.09 -5.61 7.24
C PHE A 49 0.59 -5.25 5.93
N LEU A 50 -0.24 -4.88 4.95
CA LEU A 50 0.24 -4.18 3.77
C LEU A 50 0.09 -2.69 4.02
N VAL A 51 1.11 -1.92 3.69
CA VAL A 51 1.16 -0.48 3.94
C VAL A 51 1.70 0.23 2.70
N ASP A 52 1.01 1.26 2.25
CA ASP A 52 1.53 2.15 1.22
C ASP A 52 1.57 3.56 1.78
N GLU A 53 2.77 4.03 2.13
CA GLU A 53 2.98 5.38 2.63
C GLU A 53 3.83 6.23 1.68
N ASP A 54 4.80 5.62 0.98
CA ASP A 54 5.74 6.37 0.17
C ASP A 54 5.08 7.15 -0.96
N SER A 55 4.16 6.52 -1.69
CA SER A 55 3.46 7.20 -2.77
C SER A 55 2.51 8.27 -2.26
N LEU A 56 1.88 8.05 -1.10
CA LEU A 56 0.98 9.04 -0.49
C LEU A 56 1.75 10.22 0.09
N LEU A 57 2.94 9.98 0.66
CA LEU A 57 3.79 11.05 1.16
C LEU A 57 4.21 11.99 0.03
N GLU A 58 4.49 11.45 -1.15
CA GLU A 58 4.81 12.25 -2.32
C GLU A 58 3.66 13.18 -2.71
N LEU A 59 2.42 12.69 -2.63
CA LEU A 59 1.24 13.50 -2.87
C LEU A 59 1.04 14.57 -1.78
N ASP A 60 1.34 14.22 -0.51
CA ASP A 60 1.23 15.16 0.61
C ASP A 60 2.20 16.33 0.51
N ILE A 61 3.41 16.11 -0.01
CA ILE A 61 4.40 17.17 -0.22
C ILE A 61 3.81 18.31 -1.05
N ARG A 62 2.84 18.02 -1.92
CA ARG A 62 2.12 19.03 -2.69
C ARG A 62 1.01 19.73 -1.91
N GLY A 63 0.81 19.35 -0.65
CA GLY A 63 -0.18 19.98 0.22
C GLY A 63 -1.62 19.62 -0.10
N THR A 64 -1.87 18.49 -0.76
CA THR A 64 -3.20 18.11 -1.18
C THR A 64 -3.93 17.17 -0.24
N LEU A 65 -3.22 16.23 0.39
CA LEU A 65 -3.86 15.17 1.18
C LEU A 65 -4.41 15.64 2.53
N GLU A 66 -3.73 16.55 3.20
CA GLU A 66 -4.20 17.07 4.49
C GLU A 66 -5.59 17.69 4.42
N LYS A 67 -5.91 18.29 3.28
CA LYS A 67 -7.18 18.97 3.06
C LYS A 67 -8.27 18.05 2.54
N GLU A 68 -7.95 16.79 2.28
CA GLU A 68 -8.84 15.84 1.61
C GLU A 68 -9.04 14.55 2.41
N GLU A 69 -8.93 14.61 3.74
CA GLU A 69 -9.09 13.43 4.59
C GLU A 69 -10.39 12.68 4.32
N GLU A 70 -11.47 13.40 4.16
CA GLU A 70 -12.79 12.81 3.92
C GLU A 70 -12.81 12.02 2.59
N ARG A 71 -12.21 12.60 1.56
CA ARG A 71 -12.08 11.95 0.26
C ARG A 71 -11.23 10.70 0.36
N MET A 72 -10.10 10.78 1.09
CA MET A 72 -9.21 9.63 1.29
C MET A 72 -9.91 8.50 2.05
N ASN A 73 -10.74 8.83 3.01
CA ASN A 73 -11.53 7.82 3.73
C ASN A 73 -12.55 7.14 2.83
N ARG A 74 -13.17 7.88 1.90
CA ARG A 74 -14.09 7.28 0.93
C ARG A 74 -13.38 6.31 -0.02
N ILE A 75 -12.18 6.69 -0.48
CA ILE A 75 -11.35 5.82 -1.31
C ILE A 75 -11.00 4.54 -0.55
N ALA A 76 -10.57 4.69 0.70
CA ALA A 76 -10.24 3.56 1.55
C ALA A 76 -11.40 2.59 1.69
N GLN A 77 -12.61 3.09 1.94
CA GLN A 77 -13.80 2.26 2.04
C GLN A 77 -14.10 1.53 0.73
N LYS A 78 -13.96 2.21 -0.39
CA LYS A 78 -14.20 1.62 -1.71
C LYS A 78 -13.31 0.41 -1.97
N TYR A 79 -12.08 0.45 -1.52
CA TYR A 79 -11.11 -0.63 -1.75
C TYR A 79 -10.90 -1.53 -0.53
N SER A 80 -11.72 -1.38 0.50
CA SER A 80 -11.65 -2.20 1.72
C SER A 80 -10.30 -2.12 2.43
N VAL A 81 -9.70 -0.95 2.41
CA VAL A 81 -8.46 -0.65 3.15
C VAL A 81 -8.74 0.46 4.16
N THR A 82 -7.76 0.80 4.98
CA THR A 82 -7.88 1.87 5.97
C THR A 82 -6.93 3.00 5.63
N TYR A 83 -7.38 4.24 5.81
CA TYR A 83 -6.54 5.42 5.66
C TYR A 83 -6.20 5.97 7.04
N ASP A 84 -4.89 6.11 7.31
CA ASP A 84 -4.40 6.76 8.53
C ASP A 84 -3.89 8.15 8.17
N HIS A 85 -4.66 9.18 8.54
CA HIS A 85 -4.33 10.56 8.17
C HIS A 85 -3.14 11.13 8.93
N GLN A 86 -2.80 10.58 10.09
CA GLN A 86 -1.63 11.03 10.85
C GLN A 86 -0.33 10.55 10.22
N LYS A 87 -0.33 9.31 9.74
CA LYS A 87 0.84 8.72 9.08
C LYS A 87 0.81 8.92 7.57
N ILE A 88 -0.33 9.33 7.03
CA ILE A 88 -0.54 9.48 5.58
C ILE A 88 -0.23 8.17 4.88
N GLU A 89 -1.00 7.13 5.25
CA GLU A 89 -0.82 5.80 4.68
C GLU A 89 -2.15 5.10 4.48
N PHE A 90 -2.23 4.28 3.43
CA PHE A 90 -3.24 3.24 3.34
C PHE A 90 -2.66 1.96 3.92
N TYR A 91 -3.42 1.25 4.71
CA TYR A 91 -2.99 -0.04 5.23
C TYR A 91 -4.13 -1.05 5.24
N LYS A 92 -3.75 -2.32 5.24
CA LYS A 92 -4.71 -3.42 5.28
C LYS A 92 -4.08 -4.60 6.01
N LYS A 93 -4.76 -5.10 7.04
CA LYS A 93 -4.38 -6.37 7.65
C LYS A 93 -4.57 -7.46 6.61
N THR A 94 -3.58 -8.31 6.43
CA THR A 94 -3.59 -9.31 5.37
C THR A 94 -3.26 -10.71 5.89
N SER A 95 -3.52 -11.70 5.07
CA SER A 95 -3.21 -13.10 5.34
C SER A 95 -2.71 -13.74 4.05
N GLU A 96 -2.20 -14.97 4.15
CA GLU A 96 -1.76 -15.70 2.97
C GLU A 96 -2.89 -15.85 1.94
N GLU A 97 -4.12 -16.06 2.42
CA GLU A 97 -5.27 -16.29 1.55
C GLU A 97 -5.72 -15.05 0.80
N THR A 98 -5.55 -13.87 1.39
CA THR A 98 -6.07 -12.62 0.83
C THR A 98 -4.98 -11.68 0.33
N LEU A 99 -3.70 -12.07 0.44
CA LEU A 99 -2.56 -11.20 0.17
C LEU A 99 -2.63 -10.53 -1.19
N ILE A 100 -2.86 -11.28 -2.26
CA ILE A 100 -2.83 -10.73 -3.62
C ILE A 100 -3.99 -9.77 -3.84
N ASP A 101 -5.20 -10.10 -3.37
CA ASP A 101 -6.34 -9.20 -3.49
C ASP A 101 -6.15 -7.93 -2.66
N ASP A 102 -5.63 -8.08 -1.44
CA ASP A 102 -5.35 -6.93 -0.58
C ASP A 102 -4.28 -6.02 -1.19
N LEU A 103 -3.25 -6.61 -1.80
CA LEU A 103 -2.21 -5.85 -2.49
C LEU A 103 -2.80 -5.03 -3.65
N LYS A 104 -3.64 -5.65 -4.47
CA LYS A 104 -4.31 -4.94 -5.57
C LYS A 104 -5.19 -3.82 -5.05
N ASN A 105 -5.88 -4.03 -3.95
CA ASN A 105 -6.72 -3.01 -3.35
C ASN A 105 -5.93 -1.82 -2.84
N ILE A 106 -4.79 -2.06 -2.19
CA ILE A 106 -3.89 -0.99 -1.74
C ILE A 106 -3.39 -0.17 -2.94
N VAL A 107 -2.92 -0.84 -3.99
CA VAL A 107 -2.41 -0.17 -5.18
C VAL A 107 -3.51 0.65 -5.85
N ASN A 108 -4.71 0.09 -6.00
CA ASN A 108 -5.82 0.80 -6.62
C ASN A 108 -6.26 2.02 -5.80
N ALA A 109 -6.25 1.92 -4.48
CA ALA A 109 -6.55 3.04 -3.60
C ALA A 109 -5.55 4.18 -3.83
N SER A 110 -4.26 3.87 -3.90
CA SER A 110 -3.21 4.85 -4.12
C SER A 110 -3.31 5.51 -5.50
N LEU A 111 -3.62 4.72 -6.54
CA LEU A 111 -3.84 5.26 -7.88
C LEU A 111 -5.04 6.20 -7.94
N GLU A 112 -6.13 5.85 -7.27
CA GLU A 112 -7.32 6.71 -7.24
C GLU A 112 -7.08 7.98 -6.44
N ALA A 113 -6.30 7.91 -5.37
CA ALA A 113 -5.91 9.08 -4.59
C ALA A 113 -5.21 10.14 -5.45
N GLU A 114 -4.35 9.70 -6.36
CA GLU A 114 -3.69 10.60 -7.30
C GLU A 114 -4.65 11.21 -8.31
N ARG A 115 -5.55 10.39 -8.86
CA ARG A 115 -6.45 10.83 -9.94
C ARG A 115 -7.39 11.96 -9.53
N GLY A 116 -7.75 12.05 -8.26
CA GLY A 116 -8.66 13.05 -7.75
C GLY A 116 -8.00 14.41 -7.54
N ASN A 117 -6.72 14.50 -7.77
CA ASN A 117 -5.97 15.76 -7.66
C ASN A 117 -5.82 16.47 -9.04
#